data_79330d1786d55f7c37ae3cd18e4fb4d6
#
_entry.id   79330d1786d55f7c37ae3cd18e4fb4d6
#
_cell.length_a   1.000
_cell.length_b   1.000
_cell.length_c   1.000
_cell.angle_alpha   90.00
_cell.angle_beta   90.00
_cell.angle_gamma   90.00
#
_symmetry.space_group_name_H-M   'P 1'
#
loop_
_entity.id
_entity.type
_entity.pdbx_description
1 polymer ?
#
loop_
_entity_poly.entity_id
_entity_poly.type
_entity_poly.pdbx_seq_one_letter_code
_entity_poly.pdbx_strand_id
1 'polypeptide(L)'
;MACPYAKGHFDRINDAVYDIITSQMVIGRDNVMEYANRHNVCPFEMSLDVSYWCDGIICDYNYVFDPDASLKRYFGNGAKGDYVFLVDEAHNLVDRAREMYSAVLKKEDFLAAKKLVKEMDKRLAGALDRCNKQLLEYKRQCDTFMVVSGLGTFPASLERVMGLMQKFMERHKGEPVTNELLEFFFAVRHFLNMYDCADEKYVYYNEHDNDGNFLVHLYCVDPSGNISERLSQGRSTVFFSATLLPVNYFKEMLSGDVSERAVYAHSSFEPDNKRIVVATDVTSRYTRRNAREYAKVHDYIMHMISGRSGRYMVFFPSYSYMESVLECFRWENGVNVTECGGEDTFLPESCVNVLVQGRFMKEADKENFLSAFYEELPEGASLAGFCLSLIHI
;
A
#
# COMPACT_ATOMS: atom_id res chain seq x y z
N MET A 1 26.29 5.21 4.56
CA MET A 1 26.43 5.44 6.02
C MET A 1 26.35 4.09 6.71
N ALA A 2 27.18 3.82 7.70
CA ALA A 2 27.05 2.59 8.49
C ALA A 2 25.84 2.76 9.44
N CYS A 3 24.95 1.78 9.50
CA CYS A 3 23.82 1.76 10.41
C CYS A 3 24.32 1.84 11.86
N PRO A 4 23.84 2.79 12.70
CA PRO A 4 24.30 2.96 14.07
C PRO A 4 24.04 1.73 14.95
N TYR A 5 23.01 0.94 14.64
CA TYR A 5 22.61 -0.24 15.39
C TYR A 5 23.35 -1.53 14.96
N ALA A 6 24.02 -1.54 13.80
CA ALA A 6 24.60 -2.78 13.26
C ALA A 6 25.74 -3.34 14.10
N LYS A 7 26.61 -2.45 14.66
CA LYS A 7 27.77 -2.89 15.43
C LYS A 7 27.33 -3.43 16.80
N GLY A 8 27.60 -4.72 17.05
CA GLY A 8 27.30 -5.41 18.30
C GLY A 8 25.80 -5.71 18.49
N HIS A 9 25.00 -5.66 17.44
CA HIS A 9 23.57 -6.01 17.48
C HIS A 9 23.36 -7.42 18.02
N PHE A 10 24.07 -8.40 17.45
CA PHE A 10 23.92 -9.82 17.84
C PHE A 10 24.37 -10.13 19.27
N ASP A 11 25.22 -9.28 19.86
CA ASP A 11 25.67 -9.46 21.24
C ASP A 11 24.60 -9.00 22.25
N ARG A 12 23.69 -8.12 21.83
CA ARG A 12 22.71 -7.45 22.73
C ARG A 12 21.25 -7.80 22.46
N ILE A 13 20.95 -8.38 21.29
CA ILE A 13 19.57 -8.61 20.88
C ILE A 13 18.80 -9.53 21.82
N ASN A 14 19.43 -10.57 22.34
CA ASN A 14 18.78 -11.51 23.26
C ASN A 14 18.35 -10.84 24.57
N ASP A 15 19.20 -9.96 25.12
CA ASP A 15 18.86 -9.21 26.34
C ASP A 15 17.74 -8.21 26.07
N ALA A 16 17.73 -7.55 24.91
CA ALA A 16 16.67 -6.64 24.49
C ALA A 16 15.33 -7.33 24.31
N VAL A 17 15.32 -8.51 23.66
CA VAL A 17 14.12 -9.34 23.50
C VAL A 17 13.60 -9.81 24.84
N TYR A 18 14.48 -10.33 25.71
CA TYR A 18 14.08 -10.77 27.04
C TYR A 18 13.47 -9.64 27.86
N ASP A 19 14.09 -8.45 27.87
CA ASP A 19 13.63 -7.28 28.60
C ASP A 19 12.21 -6.88 28.18
N ILE A 20 11.94 -6.76 26.85
CA ILE A 20 10.63 -6.33 26.37
C ILE A 20 9.54 -7.39 26.60
N ILE A 21 9.79 -8.69 26.34
CA ILE A 21 8.76 -9.73 26.49
C ILE A 21 8.40 -10.01 27.96
N THR A 22 9.31 -9.73 28.88
CA THR A 22 9.04 -9.88 30.33
C THR A 22 8.38 -8.65 30.94
N SER A 23 8.46 -7.50 30.25
CA SER A 23 7.97 -6.21 30.77
C SER A 23 6.67 -5.74 30.11
N GLN A 24 6.35 -6.23 28.90
CA GLN A 24 5.21 -5.78 28.12
C GLN A 24 4.32 -6.93 27.67
N MET A 25 3.00 -6.81 27.86
CA MET A 25 2.01 -7.77 27.34
C MET A 25 1.58 -7.41 25.91
N VAL A 26 1.49 -6.12 25.59
CA VAL A 26 1.18 -5.60 24.27
C VAL A 26 2.40 -4.82 23.79
N ILE A 27 2.97 -5.26 22.68
CA ILE A 27 4.22 -4.71 22.16
C ILE A 27 3.91 -3.96 20.86
N GLY A 28 3.82 -2.64 20.95
CA GLY A 28 3.63 -1.74 19.82
C GLY A 28 4.96 -1.14 19.35
N ARG A 29 4.87 -0.32 18.31
CA ARG A 29 6.01 0.37 17.71
C ARG A 29 6.84 1.17 18.72
N ASP A 30 6.17 1.92 19.59
CA ASP A 30 6.84 2.80 20.55
C ASP A 30 7.61 2.00 21.60
N ASN A 31 7.04 0.88 22.08
CA ASN A 31 7.73 -0.04 22.94
C ASN A 31 8.99 -0.60 22.26
N VAL A 32 8.87 -1.09 21.02
CA VAL A 32 10.02 -1.59 20.25
C VAL A 32 11.10 -0.52 20.10
N MET A 33 10.72 0.72 19.77
CA MET A 33 11.68 1.82 19.62
C MET A 33 12.36 2.17 20.95
N GLU A 34 11.63 2.21 22.06
CA GLU A 34 12.18 2.49 23.40
C GLU A 34 13.22 1.45 23.79
N TYR A 35 12.85 0.17 23.73
CA TYR A 35 13.74 -0.93 24.15
C TYR A 35 14.92 -1.12 23.18
N ALA A 36 14.70 -0.93 21.88
CA ALA A 36 15.77 -0.96 20.89
C ALA A 36 16.82 0.13 21.12
N ASN A 37 16.39 1.34 21.47
CA ASN A 37 17.29 2.43 21.84
C ASN A 37 18.01 2.16 23.18
N ARG A 38 17.32 1.63 24.18
CA ARG A 38 17.88 1.28 25.49
C ARG A 38 19.04 0.28 25.35
N HIS A 39 18.86 -0.73 24.50
CA HIS A 39 19.85 -1.78 24.26
C HIS A 39 20.77 -1.52 23.07
N ASN A 40 20.57 -0.41 22.35
CA ASN A 40 21.32 -0.04 21.13
C ASN A 40 21.30 -1.18 20.08
N VAL A 41 20.11 -1.71 19.76
CA VAL A 41 19.85 -2.74 18.75
C VAL A 41 18.97 -2.21 17.63
N CYS A 42 18.96 -2.88 16.48
CA CYS A 42 18.10 -2.49 15.36
C CYS A 42 16.62 -2.73 15.73
N PRO A 43 15.75 -1.69 15.74
CA PRO A 43 14.34 -1.86 16.10
C PRO A 43 13.59 -2.76 15.13
N PHE A 44 13.93 -2.74 13.85
CA PHE A 44 13.31 -3.62 12.84
C PHE A 44 13.63 -5.09 13.11
N GLU A 45 14.91 -5.46 13.25
CA GLU A 45 15.29 -6.86 13.54
C GLU A 45 14.76 -7.30 14.91
N MET A 46 14.79 -6.40 15.92
CA MET A 46 14.22 -6.68 17.23
C MET A 46 12.73 -6.99 17.15
N SER A 47 11.94 -6.22 16.39
CA SER A 47 10.51 -6.49 16.23
C SER A 47 10.23 -7.86 15.64
N LEU A 48 11.07 -8.28 14.68
CA LEU A 48 10.97 -9.61 14.08
C LEU A 48 11.37 -10.73 15.06
N ASP A 49 12.38 -10.52 15.90
CA ASP A 49 12.81 -11.50 16.90
C ASP A 49 11.79 -11.62 18.05
N VAL A 50 11.22 -10.50 18.49
CA VAL A 50 10.13 -10.45 19.48
C VAL A 50 8.90 -11.20 18.98
N SER A 51 8.59 -11.13 17.69
CA SER A 51 7.41 -11.77 17.12
C SER A 51 7.35 -13.30 17.33
N TYR A 52 8.48 -13.97 17.50
CA TYR A 52 8.51 -15.41 17.82
C TYR A 52 7.96 -15.76 19.21
N TRP A 53 7.87 -14.77 20.10
CA TRP A 53 7.42 -14.94 21.48
C TRP A 53 6.00 -14.43 21.69
N CYS A 54 5.34 -13.98 20.62
CA CYS A 54 3.98 -13.44 20.68
C CYS A 54 2.96 -14.48 20.28
N ASP A 55 1.83 -14.53 20.99
CA ASP A 55 0.68 -15.39 20.65
C ASP A 55 -0.12 -14.83 19.45
N GLY A 56 -0.07 -13.52 19.24
CA GLY A 56 -0.73 -12.83 18.13
C GLY A 56 0.17 -11.76 17.52
N ILE A 57 0.16 -11.67 16.19
CA ILE A 57 0.94 -10.69 15.41
C ILE A 57 -0.01 -9.94 14.48
N ILE A 58 -0.03 -8.61 14.61
CA ILE A 58 -0.76 -7.74 13.69
C ILE A 58 0.25 -7.16 12.70
N CYS A 59 0.02 -7.36 11.42
CA CYS A 59 0.92 -6.91 10.37
C CYS A 59 0.17 -6.58 9.07
N ASP A 60 0.85 -5.90 8.14
CA ASP A 60 0.36 -5.66 6.79
C ASP A 60 0.32 -6.96 5.96
N TYR A 61 -0.56 -7.03 4.95
CA TYR A 61 -0.68 -8.14 4.00
C TYR A 61 0.64 -8.55 3.36
N ASN A 62 1.52 -7.58 3.09
CA ASN A 62 2.80 -7.80 2.44
C ASN A 62 3.67 -8.80 3.21
N TYR A 63 3.62 -8.77 4.55
CA TYR A 63 4.41 -9.69 5.37
C TYR A 63 4.00 -11.16 5.26
N VAL A 64 2.80 -11.42 4.75
CA VAL A 64 2.28 -12.78 4.52
C VAL A 64 2.28 -13.12 3.03
N PHE A 65 1.70 -12.25 2.20
CA PHE A 65 1.33 -12.58 0.82
C PHE A 65 2.34 -12.13 -0.24
N ASP A 66 3.11 -11.07 0.00
CA ASP A 66 4.04 -10.55 -0.99
C ASP A 66 5.25 -11.48 -1.17
N PRO A 67 5.53 -11.96 -2.39
CA PRO A 67 6.64 -12.89 -2.64
C PRO A 67 8.03 -12.32 -2.30
N ASP A 68 8.21 -11.00 -2.37
CA ASP A 68 9.48 -10.34 -2.08
C ASP A 68 9.60 -9.87 -0.63
N ALA A 69 8.49 -9.47 0.02
CA ALA A 69 8.45 -8.88 1.36
C ALA A 69 8.02 -9.87 2.46
N SER A 70 7.40 -11.01 2.10
CA SER A 70 6.92 -11.99 3.08
C SER A 70 8.03 -12.47 4.02
N LEU A 71 7.66 -12.66 5.29
CA LEU A 71 8.60 -13.01 6.35
C LEU A 71 9.11 -14.45 6.17
N LYS A 72 10.27 -14.59 5.55
CA LYS A 72 10.91 -15.90 5.26
C LYS A 72 11.15 -16.74 6.52
N ARG A 73 11.28 -16.10 7.69
CA ARG A 73 11.41 -16.80 8.98
C ARG A 73 10.18 -17.61 9.36
N TYR A 74 8.98 -17.23 8.85
CA TYR A 74 7.72 -17.94 9.05
C TYR A 74 7.33 -18.76 7.82
N PHE A 75 7.56 -18.23 6.61
CA PHE A 75 7.02 -18.74 5.36
C PHE A 75 8.09 -19.23 4.38
N GLY A 76 9.37 -19.21 4.79
CA GLY A 76 10.47 -19.65 3.93
C GLY A 76 10.44 -21.15 3.66
N ASN A 77 10.83 -21.55 2.45
CA ASN A 77 10.96 -22.95 2.03
C ASN A 77 9.67 -23.80 2.18
N GLY A 78 8.50 -23.16 2.11
CA GLY A 78 7.21 -23.86 2.28
C GLY A 78 6.97 -24.36 3.70
N ALA A 79 7.61 -23.77 4.71
CA ALA A 79 7.38 -24.12 6.11
C ALA A 79 5.91 -23.96 6.48
N LYS A 80 5.36 -24.97 7.14
CA LYS A 80 3.99 -24.95 7.68
C LYS A 80 4.03 -24.75 9.18
N GLY A 81 3.07 -23.98 9.68
CA GLY A 81 2.94 -23.75 11.12
C GLY A 81 1.48 -23.75 11.57
N ASP A 82 1.25 -23.78 12.88
CA ASP A 82 -0.09 -23.74 13.48
C ASP A 82 -0.68 -22.31 13.48
N TYR A 83 -0.46 -21.57 12.38
CA TYR A 83 -0.97 -20.21 12.25
C TYR A 83 -2.46 -20.21 11.90
N VAL A 84 -3.20 -19.31 12.53
CA VAL A 84 -4.54 -18.92 12.13
C VAL A 84 -4.46 -17.52 11.54
N PHE A 85 -4.79 -17.38 10.24
CA PHE A 85 -4.81 -16.09 9.59
C PHE A 85 -6.18 -15.43 9.79
N LEU A 86 -6.18 -14.21 10.33
CA LEU A 86 -7.34 -13.33 10.41
C LEU A 86 -7.11 -12.15 9.46
N VAL A 87 -7.78 -12.17 8.33
CA VAL A 87 -7.55 -11.20 7.25
C VAL A 87 -8.68 -10.21 7.23
N ASP A 88 -8.41 -9.01 7.75
CA ASP A 88 -9.34 -7.89 7.77
C ASP A 88 -9.37 -7.16 6.43
N GLU A 89 -10.49 -6.48 6.14
CA GLU A 89 -10.73 -5.80 4.85
C GLU A 89 -10.34 -6.66 3.64
N ALA A 90 -10.66 -7.96 3.73
CA ALA A 90 -10.22 -8.97 2.78
C ALA A 90 -10.64 -8.69 1.33
N HIS A 91 -11.63 -7.81 1.10
CA HIS A 91 -11.99 -7.35 -0.23
C HIS A 91 -10.84 -6.65 -0.96
N ASN A 92 -9.94 -5.99 -0.22
CA ASN A 92 -8.76 -5.33 -0.78
C ASN A 92 -7.65 -6.32 -1.17
N LEU A 93 -7.61 -7.51 -0.54
CA LEU A 93 -6.53 -8.46 -0.76
C LEU A 93 -6.48 -8.95 -2.20
N VAL A 94 -7.62 -9.05 -2.90
CA VAL A 94 -7.66 -9.51 -4.30
C VAL A 94 -6.86 -8.57 -5.20
N ASP A 95 -7.12 -7.27 -5.14
CA ASP A 95 -6.42 -6.30 -5.97
C ASP A 95 -4.96 -6.11 -5.51
N ARG A 96 -4.71 -6.12 -4.22
CA ARG A 96 -3.35 -6.12 -3.68
C ARG A 96 -2.54 -7.34 -4.12
N ALA A 97 -3.13 -8.52 -4.12
CA ALA A 97 -2.46 -9.72 -4.61
C ALA A 97 -2.20 -9.65 -6.11
N ARG A 98 -3.14 -9.14 -6.91
CA ARG A 98 -2.88 -8.86 -8.33
C ARG A 98 -1.65 -7.98 -8.53
N GLU A 99 -1.54 -6.90 -7.75
CA GLU A 99 -0.36 -6.02 -7.78
C GLU A 99 0.92 -6.76 -7.36
N MET A 100 0.91 -7.47 -6.22
CA MET A 100 2.06 -8.20 -5.68
C MET A 100 2.60 -9.27 -6.61
N TYR A 101 1.71 -9.95 -7.34
CA TYR A 101 2.06 -11.04 -8.25
C TYR A 101 2.13 -10.59 -9.73
N SER A 102 2.03 -9.29 -10.01
CA SER A 102 2.29 -8.71 -11.33
C SER A 102 3.66 -8.05 -11.37
N ALA A 103 4.24 -7.99 -12.57
CA ALA A 103 5.53 -7.34 -12.75
C ALA A 103 5.56 -6.50 -14.04
N VAL A 104 6.33 -5.43 -14.02
CA VAL A 104 6.50 -4.55 -15.16
C VAL A 104 7.97 -4.20 -15.37
N LEU A 105 8.39 -4.15 -16.63
CA LEU A 105 9.72 -3.65 -17.00
C LEU A 105 9.58 -2.53 -18.02
N LYS A 106 10.32 -1.45 -17.77
CA LYS A 106 10.40 -0.29 -18.64
C LYS A 106 11.63 -0.38 -19.53
N LYS A 107 11.43 -0.27 -20.84
CA LYS A 107 12.52 -0.39 -21.82
C LYS A 107 13.61 0.66 -21.61
N GLU A 108 13.24 1.87 -21.27
CA GLU A 108 14.13 3.01 -21.09
C GLU A 108 15.14 2.77 -19.95
N ASP A 109 14.78 1.98 -18.93
CA ASP A 109 15.67 1.64 -17.80
C ASP A 109 16.84 0.75 -18.22
N PHE A 110 16.67 -0.11 -19.23
CA PHE A 110 17.77 -0.89 -19.79
C PHE A 110 18.85 -0.01 -20.44
N LEU A 111 18.43 1.10 -21.07
CA LEU A 111 19.39 2.05 -21.64
C LEU A 111 20.07 2.88 -20.57
N ALA A 112 19.35 3.26 -19.51
CA ALA A 112 19.90 3.96 -18.35
C ALA A 112 20.94 3.07 -17.64
N ALA A 113 20.59 1.85 -17.31
CA ALA A 113 21.49 0.87 -16.68
C ALA A 113 22.74 0.59 -17.56
N LYS A 114 22.55 0.44 -18.90
CA LYS A 114 23.67 0.27 -19.83
C LYS A 114 24.63 1.45 -19.79
N LYS A 115 24.14 2.69 -19.71
CA LYS A 115 25.00 3.90 -19.66
C LYS A 115 25.88 3.89 -18.41
N LEU A 116 25.32 3.48 -17.25
CA LEU A 116 26.06 3.41 -15.98
C LEU A 116 27.23 2.42 -16.04
N VAL A 117 27.03 1.25 -16.67
CA VAL A 117 28.01 0.17 -16.60
C VAL A 117 28.93 0.04 -17.82
N LYS A 118 28.67 0.80 -18.89
CA LYS A 118 29.31 0.63 -20.21
C LYS A 118 30.84 0.64 -20.18
N GLU A 119 31.43 1.55 -19.40
CA GLU A 119 32.89 1.69 -19.31
C GLU A 119 33.51 0.73 -18.28
N MET A 120 32.68 0.18 -17.36
CA MET A 120 33.14 -0.67 -16.26
C MET A 120 33.00 -2.17 -16.58
N ASP A 121 31.91 -2.57 -17.26
CA ASP A 121 31.64 -3.97 -17.63
C ASP A 121 31.00 -4.09 -19.01
N LYS A 122 31.82 -4.36 -20.02
CA LYS A 122 31.39 -4.53 -21.43
C LYS A 122 30.45 -5.74 -21.61
N ARG A 123 30.56 -6.77 -20.77
CA ARG A 123 29.73 -7.98 -20.85
C ARG A 123 28.32 -7.68 -20.37
N LEU A 124 28.20 -6.99 -19.24
CA LEU A 124 26.91 -6.54 -18.71
C LEU A 124 26.25 -5.54 -19.66
N ALA A 125 27.00 -4.53 -20.14
CA ALA A 125 26.50 -3.58 -21.13
C ALA A 125 25.98 -4.24 -22.42
N GLY A 126 26.68 -5.29 -22.90
CA GLY A 126 26.24 -6.06 -24.06
C GLY A 126 24.99 -6.92 -23.82
N ALA A 127 24.80 -7.44 -22.60
CA ALA A 127 23.59 -8.16 -22.22
C ALA A 127 22.38 -7.22 -22.13
N LEU A 128 22.54 -6.05 -21.50
CA LEU A 128 21.53 -4.99 -21.44
C LEU A 128 21.12 -4.49 -22.84
N ASP A 129 22.11 -4.33 -23.74
CA ASP A 129 21.84 -3.94 -25.13
C ASP A 129 21.01 -4.98 -25.87
N ARG A 130 21.24 -6.28 -25.62
CA ARG A 130 20.44 -7.36 -26.22
C ARG A 130 18.99 -7.31 -25.75
N CYS A 131 18.76 -7.15 -24.46
CA CYS A 131 17.39 -6.97 -23.92
C CYS A 131 16.73 -5.73 -24.53
N ASN A 132 17.43 -4.60 -24.58
CA ASN A 132 16.91 -3.38 -25.20
C ASN A 132 16.53 -3.56 -26.68
N LYS A 133 17.30 -4.35 -27.45
CA LYS A 133 16.96 -4.66 -28.85
C LYS A 133 15.70 -5.50 -28.97
N GLN A 134 15.53 -6.51 -28.12
CA GLN A 134 14.29 -7.32 -28.07
C GLN A 134 13.09 -6.45 -27.70
N LEU A 135 13.21 -5.58 -26.70
CA LEU A 135 12.16 -4.65 -26.31
C LEU A 135 11.85 -3.63 -27.42
N LEU A 136 12.86 -3.24 -28.22
CA LEU A 136 12.64 -2.37 -29.38
C LEU A 136 11.84 -3.06 -30.49
N GLU A 137 12.02 -4.38 -30.67
CA GLU A 137 11.22 -5.18 -31.61
C GLU A 137 9.76 -5.26 -31.13
N TYR A 138 9.52 -5.51 -29.83
CA TYR A 138 8.17 -5.47 -29.27
C TYR A 138 7.53 -4.09 -29.42
N LYS A 139 8.28 -3.02 -29.14
CA LYS A 139 7.82 -1.63 -29.30
C LYS A 139 7.36 -1.33 -30.72
N ARG A 140 8.05 -1.83 -31.74
CA ARG A 140 7.70 -1.63 -33.15
C ARG A 140 6.41 -2.32 -33.57
N GLN A 141 6.00 -3.36 -32.84
CA GLN A 141 4.79 -4.15 -33.10
C GLN A 141 3.58 -3.64 -32.31
N CYS A 142 3.79 -2.74 -31.33
CA CYS A 142 2.78 -2.22 -30.43
C CYS A 142 2.53 -0.74 -30.71
N ASP A 143 1.34 -0.39 -31.18
CA ASP A 143 0.99 1.01 -31.42
C ASP A 143 0.70 1.75 -30.10
N THR A 144 -0.23 1.24 -29.28
CA THR A 144 -0.58 1.79 -27.97
C THR A 144 -0.62 0.71 -26.90
N PHE A 145 -1.31 -0.38 -27.18
CA PHE A 145 -1.51 -1.54 -26.29
C PHE A 145 -1.61 -2.82 -27.11
N MET A 146 -0.97 -3.90 -26.65
CA MET A 146 -1.02 -5.20 -27.34
C MET A 146 -0.86 -6.35 -26.35
N VAL A 147 -1.83 -7.26 -26.29
CA VAL A 147 -1.71 -8.54 -25.61
C VAL A 147 -0.87 -9.50 -26.46
N VAL A 148 0.06 -10.20 -25.82
CA VAL A 148 0.95 -11.17 -26.47
C VAL A 148 0.83 -12.55 -25.86
N SER A 149 1.08 -13.59 -26.64
CA SER A 149 0.99 -14.99 -26.17
C SER A 149 2.19 -15.44 -25.33
N GLY A 150 3.24 -14.63 -25.26
CA GLY A 150 4.45 -14.91 -24.48
C GLY A 150 5.59 -13.96 -24.85
N LEU A 151 6.68 -14.03 -24.09
CA LEU A 151 7.83 -13.14 -24.19
C LEU A 151 9.03 -13.78 -24.95
N GLY A 152 8.81 -14.88 -25.67
CA GLY A 152 9.83 -15.55 -26.48
C GLY A 152 11.14 -15.81 -25.70
N THR A 153 12.27 -15.32 -26.23
CA THR A 153 13.60 -15.50 -25.60
C THR A 153 13.98 -14.38 -24.63
N PHE A 154 13.09 -13.42 -24.38
CA PHE A 154 13.38 -12.26 -23.51
C PHE A 154 13.67 -12.67 -22.05
N PRO A 155 12.92 -13.59 -21.43
CA PRO A 155 13.22 -14.04 -20.06
C PRO A 155 14.63 -14.62 -19.91
N ALA A 156 15.08 -15.47 -20.84
CA ALA A 156 16.44 -16.01 -20.82
C ALA A 156 17.53 -14.92 -20.98
N SER A 157 17.21 -13.84 -21.70
CA SER A 157 18.10 -12.67 -21.79
C SER A 157 18.14 -11.90 -20.47
N LEU A 158 17.01 -11.78 -19.76
CA LEU A 158 16.92 -11.19 -18.43
C LEU A 158 17.67 -11.97 -17.36
N GLU A 159 17.56 -13.30 -17.35
CA GLU A 159 18.35 -14.16 -16.43
C GLU A 159 19.86 -13.91 -16.59
N ARG A 160 20.29 -13.79 -17.83
CA ARG A 160 21.71 -13.45 -18.12
C ARG A 160 22.08 -12.07 -17.59
N VAL A 161 21.21 -11.06 -17.76
CA VAL A 161 21.44 -9.72 -17.19
C VAL A 161 21.51 -9.82 -15.67
N MET A 162 20.57 -10.52 -15.03
CA MET A 162 20.53 -10.72 -13.59
C MET A 162 21.82 -11.32 -13.04
N GLY A 163 22.29 -12.42 -13.62
CA GLY A 163 23.54 -13.07 -13.18
C GLY A 163 24.82 -12.23 -13.39
N LEU A 164 24.81 -11.36 -14.41
CA LEU A 164 25.92 -10.41 -14.63
C LEU A 164 25.83 -9.21 -13.69
N MET A 165 24.64 -8.69 -13.41
CA MET A 165 24.42 -7.61 -12.46
C MET A 165 24.81 -8.01 -11.04
N GLN A 166 24.43 -9.22 -10.60
CA GLN A 166 24.84 -9.75 -9.29
C GLN A 166 26.36 -9.70 -9.12
N LYS A 167 27.10 -10.27 -10.09
CA LYS A 167 28.57 -10.27 -10.08
C LYS A 167 29.19 -8.88 -10.16
N PHE A 168 28.53 -7.97 -10.88
CA PHE A 168 28.96 -6.58 -10.96
C PHE A 168 28.77 -5.87 -9.62
N MET A 169 27.60 -5.98 -9.00
CA MET A 169 27.29 -5.35 -7.71
C MET A 169 28.16 -5.89 -6.56
N GLU A 170 28.49 -7.18 -6.57
CA GLU A 170 29.42 -7.79 -5.61
C GLU A 170 30.83 -7.18 -5.72
N ARG A 171 31.33 -6.97 -6.96
CA ARG A 171 32.65 -6.38 -7.21
C ARG A 171 32.73 -4.88 -6.86
N HIS A 172 31.63 -4.16 -7.01
CA HIS A 172 31.52 -2.71 -6.79
C HIS A 172 30.70 -2.37 -5.52
N LYS A 173 30.73 -3.26 -4.53
CA LYS A 173 29.97 -3.08 -3.28
C LYS A 173 30.37 -1.80 -2.56
N GLY A 174 29.37 -0.94 -2.31
CA GLY A 174 29.58 0.34 -1.62
C GLY A 174 29.91 1.51 -2.55
N GLU A 175 30.06 1.29 -3.85
CA GLU A 175 30.22 2.36 -4.84
C GLU A 175 28.86 2.97 -5.22
N PRO A 176 28.80 4.26 -5.60
CA PRO A 176 27.55 4.94 -5.99
C PRO A 176 26.80 4.22 -7.11
N VAL A 177 27.50 3.69 -8.10
CA VAL A 177 26.93 2.96 -9.25
C VAL A 177 26.07 1.77 -8.81
N THR A 178 26.44 1.11 -7.71
CA THR A 178 25.64 0.00 -7.16
C THR A 178 24.29 0.48 -6.66
N ASN A 179 24.24 1.63 -5.99
CA ASN A 179 23.00 2.23 -5.50
C ASN A 179 22.10 2.68 -6.66
N GLU A 180 22.66 3.26 -7.73
CA GLU A 180 21.93 3.69 -8.92
C GLU A 180 21.32 2.52 -9.71
N LEU A 181 21.92 1.32 -9.64
CA LEU A 181 21.42 0.11 -10.28
C LEU A 181 20.42 -0.68 -9.43
N LEU A 182 20.27 -0.35 -8.16
CA LEU A 182 19.58 -1.20 -7.19
C LEU A 182 18.08 -1.36 -7.53
N GLU A 183 17.40 -0.28 -7.88
CA GLU A 183 15.98 -0.31 -8.25
C GLU A 183 15.76 -1.16 -9.51
N PHE A 184 16.59 -0.96 -10.53
CA PHE A 184 16.51 -1.75 -11.75
C PHE A 184 16.82 -3.23 -11.49
N PHE A 185 17.80 -3.53 -10.64
CA PHE A 185 18.10 -4.90 -10.20
C PHE A 185 16.90 -5.56 -9.54
N PHE A 186 16.23 -4.86 -8.63
CA PHE A 186 15.04 -5.39 -7.97
C PHE A 186 13.87 -5.56 -8.92
N ALA A 187 13.66 -4.63 -9.86
CA ALA A 187 12.61 -4.76 -10.88
C ALA A 187 12.84 -5.99 -11.78
N VAL A 188 14.07 -6.23 -12.24
CA VAL A 188 14.42 -7.41 -13.04
C VAL A 188 14.24 -8.70 -12.24
N ARG A 189 14.66 -8.72 -10.98
CA ARG A 189 14.52 -9.87 -10.08
C ARG A 189 13.05 -10.20 -9.84
N HIS A 190 12.25 -9.18 -9.52
CA HIS A 190 10.81 -9.35 -9.32
C HIS A 190 10.14 -9.89 -10.57
N PHE A 191 10.46 -9.32 -11.74
CA PHE A 191 9.90 -9.78 -13.01
C PHE A 191 10.21 -11.27 -13.28
N LEU A 192 11.44 -11.70 -13.04
CA LEU A 192 11.84 -13.10 -13.20
C LEU A 192 11.13 -14.01 -12.19
N ASN A 193 11.03 -13.60 -10.92
CA ASN A 193 10.31 -14.35 -9.91
C ASN A 193 8.83 -14.55 -10.29
N MET A 194 8.19 -13.49 -10.78
CA MET A 194 6.78 -13.57 -11.23
C MET A 194 6.64 -14.40 -12.51
N TYR A 195 7.63 -14.32 -13.41
CA TYR A 195 7.64 -15.13 -14.62
C TYR A 195 7.73 -16.64 -14.33
N ASP A 196 8.51 -17.01 -13.31
CA ASP A 196 8.64 -18.40 -12.86
C ASP A 196 7.37 -18.93 -12.19
N CYS A 197 6.56 -18.06 -11.61
CA CYS A 197 5.27 -18.39 -10.99
C CYS A 197 4.09 -18.32 -11.98
N ALA A 198 4.31 -17.80 -13.20
CA ALA A 198 3.23 -17.51 -14.13
C ALA A 198 2.64 -18.81 -14.76
N ASP A 199 1.33 -18.91 -14.70
CA ASP A 199 0.51 -19.98 -15.29
C ASP A 199 -0.55 -19.39 -16.25
N GLU A 200 -1.59 -20.15 -16.56
CA GLU A 200 -2.70 -19.72 -17.42
C GLU A 200 -3.54 -18.56 -16.85
N LYS A 201 -3.35 -18.22 -15.58
CA LYS A 201 -4.02 -17.10 -14.90
C LYS A 201 -3.30 -15.76 -15.11
N TYR A 202 -2.22 -15.78 -15.88
CA TYR A 202 -1.43 -14.58 -16.20
C TYR A 202 -1.61 -14.14 -17.64
N VAL A 203 -1.50 -12.85 -17.85
CA VAL A 203 -1.53 -12.23 -19.19
C VAL A 203 -0.26 -11.42 -19.42
N TYR A 204 0.34 -11.58 -20.58
CA TYR A 204 1.44 -10.74 -21.04
C TYR A 204 0.90 -9.65 -21.96
N TYR A 205 1.28 -8.42 -21.73
CA TYR A 205 0.95 -7.32 -22.63
C TYR A 205 2.02 -6.23 -22.67
N ASN A 206 2.02 -5.51 -23.77
CA ASN A 206 2.90 -4.37 -23.99
C ASN A 206 2.05 -3.12 -24.11
N GLU A 207 2.56 -2.00 -23.62
CA GLU A 207 1.90 -0.71 -23.77
C GLU A 207 2.88 0.45 -23.83
N HIS A 208 2.37 1.60 -24.30
CA HIS A 208 3.01 2.89 -24.15
C HIS A 208 2.33 3.66 -23.04
N ASP A 209 3.12 4.14 -22.05
CA ASP A 209 2.61 5.04 -21.01
C ASP A 209 2.35 6.45 -21.57
N ASN A 210 1.76 7.31 -20.73
CA ASN A 210 1.44 8.69 -21.10
C ASN A 210 2.68 9.53 -21.42
N ASP A 211 3.87 9.13 -20.97
CA ASP A 211 5.15 9.79 -21.20
C ASP A 211 5.87 9.23 -22.43
N GLY A 212 5.26 8.28 -23.15
CA GLY A 212 5.80 7.63 -24.35
C GLY A 212 6.85 6.56 -24.07
N ASN A 213 7.01 6.13 -22.80
CA ASN A 213 7.86 4.99 -22.47
C ASN A 213 7.19 3.68 -22.89
N PHE A 214 8.00 2.67 -23.16
CA PHE A 214 7.50 1.35 -23.52
C PHE A 214 7.62 0.39 -22.34
N LEU A 215 6.50 -0.22 -21.99
CA LEU A 215 6.34 -1.12 -20.86
C LEU A 215 6.00 -2.53 -21.32
N VAL A 216 6.59 -3.52 -20.67
CA VAL A 216 6.25 -4.95 -20.79
C VAL A 216 5.71 -5.42 -19.47
N HIS A 217 4.48 -5.89 -19.50
CA HIS A 217 3.75 -6.34 -18.32
C HIS A 217 3.59 -7.84 -18.30
N LEU A 218 3.74 -8.40 -17.12
CA LEU A 218 3.28 -9.70 -16.69
C LEU A 218 2.21 -9.46 -15.63
N TYR A 219 0.94 -9.65 -15.98
CA TYR A 219 -0.19 -9.29 -15.14
C TYR A 219 -0.92 -10.53 -14.61
N CYS A 220 -1.03 -10.62 -13.30
CA CYS A 220 -1.78 -11.64 -12.61
C CYS A 220 -3.27 -11.29 -12.64
N VAL A 221 -4.06 -11.99 -13.45
CA VAL A 221 -5.52 -11.75 -13.55
C VAL A 221 -6.25 -12.39 -12.38
N ASP A 222 -5.86 -13.61 -12.03
CA ASP A 222 -6.45 -14.39 -10.95
C ASP A 222 -5.37 -14.80 -9.93
N PRO A 223 -5.31 -14.13 -8.75
CA PRO A 223 -4.31 -14.40 -7.73
C PRO A 223 -4.67 -15.57 -6.81
N SER A 224 -5.80 -16.25 -7.01
CA SER A 224 -6.31 -17.28 -6.08
C SER A 224 -5.30 -18.41 -5.82
N GLY A 225 -4.56 -18.85 -6.84
CA GLY A 225 -3.53 -19.87 -6.69
C GLY A 225 -2.40 -19.43 -5.76
N ASN A 226 -1.90 -18.21 -5.96
CA ASN A 226 -0.83 -17.64 -5.16
C ASN A 226 -1.25 -17.40 -3.69
N ILE A 227 -2.47 -16.88 -3.49
CA ILE A 227 -3.04 -16.69 -2.16
C ILE A 227 -3.21 -18.04 -1.47
N SER A 228 -3.82 -19.02 -2.15
CA SER A 228 -4.07 -20.37 -1.62
C SER A 228 -2.78 -21.09 -1.25
N GLU A 229 -1.73 -20.99 -2.05
CA GLU A 229 -0.42 -21.54 -1.73
C GLU A 229 0.10 -20.96 -0.40
N ARG A 230 0.01 -19.65 -0.24
CA ARG A 230 0.44 -18.99 0.98
C ARG A 230 -0.40 -19.40 2.20
N LEU A 231 -1.71 -19.47 2.06
CA LEU A 231 -2.64 -19.90 3.12
C LEU A 231 -2.43 -21.35 3.53
N SER A 232 -1.99 -22.21 2.60
CA SER A 232 -1.69 -23.62 2.88
C SER A 232 -0.54 -23.82 3.88
N GLN A 233 0.21 -22.76 4.18
CA GLN A 233 1.28 -22.75 5.18
C GLN A 233 0.76 -22.54 6.61
N GLY A 234 -0.50 -22.12 6.75
CA GLY A 234 -1.20 -22.05 8.04
C GLY A 234 -2.18 -23.19 8.26
N ARG A 235 -2.83 -23.19 9.40
CA ARG A 235 -3.83 -24.18 9.81
C ARG A 235 -5.24 -23.83 9.31
N SER A 236 -5.59 -22.55 9.38
CA SER A 236 -6.90 -22.04 8.97
C SER A 236 -6.86 -20.55 8.68
N THR A 237 -7.85 -20.07 7.94
CA THR A 237 -7.96 -18.66 7.58
C THR A 237 -9.41 -18.21 7.76
N VAL A 238 -9.58 -17.00 8.28
CA VAL A 238 -10.85 -16.29 8.33
C VAL A 238 -10.68 -14.97 7.59
N PHE A 239 -11.39 -14.82 6.48
CA PHE A 239 -11.51 -13.56 5.76
C PHE A 239 -12.73 -12.80 6.24
N PHE A 240 -12.59 -11.54 6.56
CA PHE A 240 -13.72 -10.71 6.97
C PHE A 240 -13.63 -9.30 6.40
N SER A 241 -14.79 -8.72 6.13
CA SER A 241 -14.95 -7.34 5.66
C SER A 241 -16.43 -6.98 5.67
N ALA A 242 -16.74 -5.69 5.71
CA ALA A 242 -18.10 -5.20 5.52
C ALA A 242 -18.61 -5.37 4.07
N THR A 243 -17.75 -5.63 3.09
CA THR A 243 -18.06 -5.53 1.65
C THR A 243 -17.64 -6.76 0.83
N LEU A 244 -17.59 -7.96 1.41
CA LEU A 244 -17.31 -9.22 0.68
C LEU A 244 -18.52 -9.68 -0.17
N LEU A 245 -19.01 -8.81 -1.05
CA LEU A 245 -20.13 -9.09 -1.95
C LEU A 245 -19.74 -8.77 -3.41
N PRO A 246 -20.07 -9.67 -4.39
CA PRO A 246 -20.72 -10.99 -4.25
C PRO A 246 -19.81 -12.02 -3.59
N VAL A 247 -20.32 -12.76 -2.61
CA VAL A 247 -19.50 -13.68 -1.78
C VAL A 247 -18.80 -14.76 -2.59
N ASN A 248 -19.45 -15.31 -3.64
CA ASN A 248 -18.85 -16.36 -4.47
C ASN A 248 -17.63 -15.87 -5.26
N TYR A 249 -17.65 -14.63 -5.73
CA TYR A 249 -16.49 -14.00 -6.36
C TYR A 249 -15.29 -13.95 -5.41
N PHE A 250 -15.50 -13.51 -4.17
CA PHE A 250 -14.41 -13.45 -3.19
C PHE A 250 -13.92 -14.82 -2.74
N LYS A 251 -14.81 -15.81 -2.61
CA LYS A 251 -14.40 -17.21 -2.36
C LYS A 251 -13.48 -17.71 -3.46
N GLU A 252 -13.87 -17.51 -4.73
CA GLU A 252 -13.08 -17.91 -5.88
C GLU A 252 -11.71 -17.22 -5.91
N MET A 253 -11.67 -15.89 -5.73
CA MET A 253 -10.46 -15.09 -5.82
C MET A 253 -9.52 -15.24 -4.62
N LEU A 254 -10.02 -15.55 -3.42
CA LEU A 254 -9.23 -15.62 -2.20
C LEU A 254 -8.79 -17.05 -1.85
N SER A 255 -9.62 -18.05 -2.13
CA SER A 255 -9.31 -19.44 -1.79
C SER A 255 -9.26 -20.39 -2.99
N GLY A 256 -9.81 -19.99 -4.15
CA GLY A 256 -10.00 -20.87 -5.29
C GLY A 256 -11.12 -21.90 -5.11
N ASP A 257 -11.88 -21.85 -4.01
CA ASP A 257 -12.94 -22.81 -3.70
C ASP A 257 -14.25 -22.12 -3.27
N VAL A 258 -15.24 -22.15 -4.15
CA VAL A 258 -16.58 -21.59 -3.89
C VAL A 258 -17.38 -22.37 -2.84
N SER A 259 -16.97 -23.59 -2.50
CA SER A 259 -17.63 -24.43 -1.50
C SER A 259 -17.33 -24.02 -0.06
N GLU A 260 -16.31 -23.19 0.15
CA GLU A 260 -15.94 -22.63 1.45
C GLU A 260 -17.13 -21.99 2.19
N ARG A 261 -17.10 -22.04 3.50
CA ARG A 261 -18.19 -21.50 4.33
C ARG A 261 -18.19 -19.98 4.32
N ALA A 262 -19.37 -19.38 4.30
CA ALA A 262 -19.57 -17.97 4.51
C ALA A 262 -20.62 -17.72 5.61
N VAL A 263 -20.36 -16.70 6.42
CA VAL A 263 -21.26 -16.26 7.48
C VAL A 263 -21.59 -14.79 7.24
N TYR A 264 -22.88 -14.46 7.29
CA TYR A 264 -23.33 -13.08 7.24
C TYR A 264 -23.60 -12.59 8.65
N ALA A 265 -22.82 -11.62 9.10
CA ALA A 265 -23.07 -10.90 10.33
C ALA A 265 -24.01 -9.74 10.04
N HIS A 266 -25.12 -9.69 10.74
CA HIS A 266 -26.04 -8.55 10.67
C HIS A 266 -25.45 -7.34 11.41
N SER A 267 -25.78 -6.13 10.92
CA SER A 267 -25.41 -4.90 11.61
C SER A 267 -26.00 -4.87 13.02
N SER A 268 -25.20 -4.48 14.01
CA SER A 268 -25.66 -4.21 15.37
C SER A 268 -26.36 -2.85 15.51
N PHE A 269 -26.30 -2.02 14.47
CA PHE A 269 -26.96 -0.72 14.45
C PHE A 269 -28.40 -0.86 13.97
N GLU A 270 -29.33 -0.28 14.73
CA GLU A 270 -30.75 -0.26 14.38
C GLU A 270 -31.00 0.51 13.08
N PRO A 271 -31.69 -0.08 12.08
CA PRO A 271 -31.90 0.55 10.78
C PRO A 271 -32.62 1.92 10.89
N ASP A 272 -33.49 2.09 11.89
CA ASP A 272 -34.27 3.31 12.10
C ASP A 272 -33.40 4.51 12.52
N ASN A 273 -32.19 4.25 13.02
CA ASN A 273 -31.20 5.28 13.35
C ASN A 273 -30.43 5.76 12.13
N LYS A 274 -30.67 5.17 10.94
CA LYS A 274 -29.95 5.48 9.70
C LYS A 274 -30.86 6.21 8.74
N ARG A 275 -30.47 7.41 8.31
CA ARG A 275 -31.16 8.17 7.24
C ARG A 275 -30.20 8.38 6.07
N ILE A 276 -30.58 7.92 4.88
CA ILE A 276 -29.85 8.13 3.64
C ILE A 276 -30.52 9.21 2.82
N VAL A 277 -29.79 10.23 2.43
CA VAL A 277 -30.21 11.30 1.54
C VAL A 277 -29.29 11.32 0.34
N VAL A 278 -29.86 11.38 -0.86
CA VAL A 278 -29.10 11.41 -2.12
C VAL A 278 -29.35 12.73 -2.84
N ALA A 279 -28.28 13.52 -3.01
CA ALA A 279 -28.33 14.72 -3.84
C ALA A 279 -28.15 14.30 -5.32
N THR A 280 -29.17 14.59 -6.14
CA THR A 280 -29.23 14.15 -7.56
C THR A 280 -28.72 15.18 -8.54
N ASP A 281 -28.46 16.41 -8.10
CA ASP A 281 -28.10 17.58 -8.93
C ASP A 281 -26.59 17.94 -8.83
N VAL A 282 -25.82 17.15 -8.07
CA VAL A 282 -24.37 17.28 -7.93
C VAL A 282 -23.63 16.06 -8.44
N THR A 283 -22.34 16.21 -8.81
CA THR A 283 -21.51 15.12 -9.30
C THR A 283 -20.03 15.35 -9.01
N SER A 284 -19.33 14.27 -8.68
CA SER A 284 -17.87 14.26 -8.53
C SER A 284 -17.12 13.86 -9.82
N ARG A 285 -17.82 13.58 -10.93
CA ARG A 285 -17.21 13.17 -12.21
C ARG A 285 -16.21 14.20 -12.70
N TYR A 286 -15.01 13.74 -13.05
CA TYR A 286 -13.90 14.60 -13.45
C TYR A 286 -14.28 15.62 -14.57
N THR A 287 -14.99 15.16 -15.59
CA THR A 287 -15.40 15.97 -16.75
C THR A 287 -16.44 17.05 -16.44
N ARG A 288 -17.06 17.02 -15.26
CA ARG A 288 -18.09 17.99 -14.82
C ARG A 288 -17.63 18.87 -13.66
N ARG A 289 -16.39 18.72 -13.21
CA ARG A 289 -15.81 19.51 -12.11
C ARG A 289 -15.62 20.96 -12.54
N ASN A 290 -16.22 21.87 -11.81
CA ASN A 290 -16.10 23.32 -11.98
C ASN A 290 -16.56 24.04 -10.70
N ALA A 291 -16.27 25.36 -10.61
CA ALA A 291 -16.59 26.16 -9.43
C ALA A 291 -18.08 26.10 -9.03
N ARG A 292 -19.01 25.99 -9.99
CA ARG A 292 -20.45 25.90 -9.71
C ARG A 292 -20.81 24.58 -9.04
N GLU A 293 -20.20 23.48 -9.47
CA GLU A 293 -20.45 22.17 -8.83
C GLU A 293 -19.84 22.14 -7.43
N TYR A 294 -18.64 22.72 -7.21
CA TYR A 294 -18.03 22.81 -5.88
C TYR A 294 -18.89 23.66 -4.92
N ALA A 295 -19.41 24.80 -5.38
CA ALA A 295 -20.33 25.63 -4.61
C ALA A 295 -21.61 24.88 -4.18
N LYS A 296 -22.19 24.07 -5.06
CA LYS A 296 -23.35 23.24 -4.68
C LYS A 296 -23.02 22.21 -3.59
N VAL A 297 -21.84 21.55 -3.72
CA VAL A 297 -21.39 20.58 -2.70
C VAL A 297 -21.18 21.31 -1.36
N HIS A 298 -20.54 22.48 -1.38
CA HIS A 298 -20.42 23.34 -0.21
C HIS A 298 -21.80 23.64 0.40
N ASP A 299 -22.78 24.09 -0.39
CA ASP A 299 -24.12 24.44 0.10
C ASP A 299 -24.82 23.24 0.74
N TYR A 300 -24.70 22.03 0.17
CA TYR A 300 -25.23 20.81 0.78
C TYR A 300 -24.58 20.52 2.13
N ILE A 301 -23.27 20.62 2.22
CA ILE A 301 -22.53 20.38 3.47
C ILE A 301 -22.94 21.42 4.52
N MET A 302 -22.99 22.70 4.15
CA MET A 302 -23.41 23.78 5.06
C MET A 302 -24.83 23.62 5.54
N HIS A 303 -25.78 23.24 4.67
CA HIS A 303 -27.16 22.97 5.07
C HIS A 303 -27.28 21.82 6.08
N MET A 304 -26.47 20.77 5.92
CA MET A 304 -26.43 19.65 6.87
C MET A 304 -25.90 20.09 8.24
N ILE A 305 -24.79 20.83 8.24
CA ILE A 305 -24.10 21.28 9.48
C ILE A 305 -24.93 22.34 10.22
N SER A 306 -25.53 23.26 9.47
CA SER A 306 -26.37 24.33 10.05
C SER A 306 -27.71 23.82 10.58
N GLY A 307 -28.21 22.69 10.05
CA GLY A 307 -29.48 22.12 10.48
C GLY A 307 -29.47 21.50 11.88
N ARG A 308 -28.28 21.08 12.34
CA ARG A 308 -28.09 20.51 13.68
C ARG A 308 -26.61 20.61 14.06
N SER A 309 -26.33 21.20 15.23
CA SER A 309 -24.98 21.17 15.79
C SER A 309 -24.53 19.72 16.09
N GLY A 310 -23.24 19.44 15.86
CA GLY A 310 -22.71 18.10 16.09
C GLY A 310 -21.40 17.81 15.35
N ARG A 311 -21.11 16.51 15.19
CA ARG A 311 -19.91 16.02 14.55
C ARG A 311 -20.23 15.41 13.20
N TYR A 312 -19.50 15.82 12.18
CA TYR A 312 -19.71 15.44 10.78
C TYR A 312 -18.40 14.93 10.17
N MET A 313 -18.48 13.85 9.40
CA MET A 313 -17.38 13.37 8.58
C MET A 313 -17.77 13.54 7.11
N VAL A 314 -16.93 14.22 6.35
CA VAL A 314 -17.15 14.50 4.93
C VAL A 314 -16.03 13.83 4.12
N PHE A 315 -16.42 12.81 3.33
CA PHE A 315 -15.48 12.03 2.53
C PHE A 315 -15.45 12.51 1.08
N PHE A 316 -14.24 12.78 0.59
CA PHE A 316 -14.02 13.28 -0.76
C PHE A 316 -13.32 12.23 -1.64
N PRO A 317 -13.56 12.25 -2.97
CA PRO A 317 -12.98 11.27 -3.89
C PRO A 317 -11.48 11.51 -4.17
N SER A 318 -10.94 12.69 -3.88
CA SER A 318 -9.51 13.01 -4.04
C SER A 318 -9.14 14.28 -3.27
N TYR A 319 -7.85 14.46 -2.94
CA TYR A 319 -7.34 15.68 -2.30
C TYR A 319 -7.63 16.92 -3.15
N SER A 320 -7.42 16.89 -4.47
CA SER A 320 -7.67 18.05 -5.32
C SER A 320 -9.14 18.45 -5.37
N TYR A 321 -10.07 17.47 -5.26
CA TYR A 321 -11.50 17.75 -5.18
C TYR A 321 -11.86 18.38 -3.82
N MET A 322 -11.32 17.80 -2.73
CA MET A 322 -11.49 18.33 -1.38
C MET A 322 -10.99 19.78 -1.28
N GLU A 323 -9.78 20.08 -1.76
CA GLU A 323 -9.22 21.44 -1.78
C GLU A 323 -10.11 22.43 -2.54
N SER A 324 -10.62 22.01 -3.72
CA SER A 324 -11.51 22.86 -4.52
C SER A 324 -12.84 23.19 -3.82
N VAL A 325 -13.38 22.25 -3.05
CA VAL A 325 -14.59 22.50 -2.22
C VAL A 325 -14.24 23.33 -0.99
N LEU A 326 -13.09 23.04 -0.36
CA LEU A 326 -12.60 23.74 0.83
C LEU A 326 -12.40 25.25 0.61
N GLU A 327 -12.00 25.65 -0.60
CA GLU A 327 -11.88 27.07 -0.93
C GLU A 327 -13.20 27.83 -0.75
N CYS A 328 -14.35 27.20 -0.97
CA CYS A 328 -15.64 27.81 -0.70
C CYS A 328 -15.86 28.08 0.80
N PHE A 329 -15.35 27.19 1.68
CA PHE A 329 -15.47 27.32 3.13
C PHE A 329 -14.60 28.41 3.72
N ARG A 330 -13.43 28.70 3.13
CA ARG A 330 -12.50 29.74 3.63
C ARG A 330 -13.05 31.16 3.60
N TRP A 331 -14.10 31.38 2.81
CA TRP A 331 -14.77 32.67 2.66
C TRP A 331 -16.10 32.78 3.40
N GLU A 332 -16.49 31.68 4.10
CA GLU A 332 -17.76 31.62 4.82
C GLU A 332 -17.61 32.21 6.22
N ASN A 333 -18.55 33.13 6.58
CA ASN A 333 -18.55 33.74 7.90
C ASN A 333 -18.90 32.74 9.00
N GLY A 334 -18.14 32.72 10.10
CA GLY A 334 -18.38 31.82 11.23
C GLY A 334 -17.86 30.39 11.01
N VAL A 335 -17.09 30.18 9.94
CA VAL A 335 -16.39 28.91 9.67
C VAL A 335 -14.90 29.09 9.94
N ASN A 336 -14.33 28.22 10.76
CA ASN A 336 -12.91 28.11 10.99
C ASN A 336 -12.37 26.86 10.30
N VAL A 337 -11.32 26.99 9.49
CA VAL A 337 -10.67 25.88 8.76
C VAL A 337 -9.29 25.65 9.30
N THR A 338 -9.04 24.44 9.81
CA THR A 338 -7.75 24.04 10.40
C THR A 338 -7.22 22.80 9.72
N GLU A 339 -5.95 22.78 9.32
CA GLU A 339 -5.28 21.57 8.83
C GLU A 339 -4.70 20.78 10.01
N CYS A 340 -4.91 19.47 10.03
CA CYS A 340 -4.39 18.61 11.08
C CYS A 340 -2.85 18.60 11.05
N GLY A 341 -2.22 18.84 12.21
CA GLY A 341 -0.77 18.99 12.34
C GLY A 341 -0.26 20.43 12.18
N GLY A 342 -1.15 21.42 11.95
CA GLY A 342 -0.84 22.85 12.00
C GLY A 342 -0.86 23.42 13.43
N GLU A 343 -0.32 24.63 13.61
CA GLU A 343 -0.34 25.33 14.89
C GLU A 343 -1.71 25.96 15.23
N ASP A 344 -2.66 25.91 14.30
CA ASP A 344 -3.97 26.53 14.45
C ASP A 344 -4.88 25.68 15.35
N THR A 345 -5.38 26.27 16.37
CA THR A 345 -6.26 25.67 17.35
C THR A 345 -7.73 25.83 16.96
N PHE A 346 -8.55 24.86 17.40
CA PHE A 346 -10.01 24.95 17.41
C PHE A 346 -10.46 26.31 18.01
N LEU A 347 -11.23 27.09 17.26
CA LEU A 347 -11.78 28.35 17.74
C LEU A 347 -13.17 28.13 18.35
N PRO A 348 -13.33 28.24 19.67
CA PRO A 348 -14.60 28.05 20.35
C PRO A 348 -15.71 29.04 19.91
N GLU A 349 -15.28 30.17 19.38
CA GLU A 349 -16.17 31.27 18.95
C GLU A 349 -16.78 31.01 17.55
N SER A 350 -16.27 30.04 16.80
CA SER A 350 -16.77 29.70 15.48
C SER A 350 -17.93 28.71 15.59
N CYS A 351 -19.03 28.97 14.89
CA CYS A 351 -20.18 28.07 14.84
C CYS A 351 -19.84 26.73 14.16
N VAL A 352 -18.90 26.75 13.19
CA VAL A 352 -18.47 25.58 12.45
C VAL A 352 -16.94 25.53 12.42
N ASN A 353 -16.37 24.42 12.88
CA ASN A 353 -14.95 24.13 12.76
C ASN A 353 -14.74 23.01 11.73
N VAL A 354 -13.96 23.29 10.72
CA VAL A 354 -13.58 22.32 9.68
C VAL A 354 -12.15 21.87 9.94
N LEU A 355 -11.98 20.59 10.25
CA LEU A 355 -10.69 19.95 10.43
C LEU A 355 -10.34 19.15 9.17
N VAL A 356 -9.22 19.49 8.52
CA VAL A 356 -8.84 18.96 7.22
C VAL A 356 -7.73 17.92 7.37
N GLN A 357 -7.92 16.76 6.75
CA GLN A 357 -6.91 15.72 6.64
C GLN A 357 -5.73 16.19 5.78
N GLY A 358 -4.53 16.21 6.34
CA GLY A 358 -3.29 16.52 5.62
C GLY A 358 -2.88 15.40 4.65
N ARG A 359 -2.19 15.74 3.57
CA ARG A 359 -1.69 14.75 2.58
C ARG A 359 -0.64 13.79 3.16
N PHE A 360 0.15 14.24 4.10
CA PHE A 360 1.28 13.51 4.68
C PHE A 360 1.19 13.52 6.22
N MET A 361 0.13 12.92 6.75
CA MET A 361 -0.07 12.83 8.19
C MET A 361 0.85 11.77 8.80
N LYS A 362 1.54 12.14 9.88
CA LYS A 362 2.21 11.18 10.75
C LYS A 362 1.16 10.47 11.61
N GLU A 363 1.54 9.38 12.25
CA GLU A 363 0.61 8.61 13.11
C GLU A 363 0.01 9.48 14.22
N ALA A 364 0.83 10.30 14.88
CA ALA A 364 0.35 11.25 15.89
C ALA A 364 -0.67 12.27 15.34
N ASP A 365 -0.52 12.70 14.08
CA ASP A 365 -1.47 13.64 13.46
C ASP A 365 -2.82 12.94 13.20
N LYS A 366 -2.80 11.66 12.85
CA LYS A 366 -4.03 10.86 12.67
C LYS A 366 -4.75 10.64 13.99
N GLU A 367 -4.02 10.31 15.05
CA GLU A 367 -4.57 10.17 16.39
C GLU A 367 -5.17 11.49 16.87
N ASN A 368 -4.50 12.63 16.64
CA ASN A 368 -5.02 13.97 16.96
C ASN A 368 -6.28 14.29 16.16
N PHE A 369 -6.31 13.93 14.86
CA PHE A 369 -7.50 14.12 14.03
C PHE A 369 -8.70 13.35 14.58
N LEU A 370 -8.51 12.10 14.98
CA LEU A 370 -9.58 11.27 15.54
C LEU A 370 -9.98 11.73 16.95
N SER A 371 -9.02 12.09 17.81
CA SER A 371 -9.28 12.52 19.19
C SER A 371 -10.15 13.77 19.24
N ALA A 372 -9.99 14.70 18.28
CA ALA A 372 -10.84 15.90 18.17
C ALA A 372 -12.34 15.57 18.07
N PHE A 373 -12.70 14.38 17.57
CA PHE A 373 -14.10 13.93 17.51
C PHE A 373 -14.63 13.35 18.81
N TYR A 374 -13.77 13.10 19.81
CA TYR A 374 -14.17 12.64 21.14
C TYR A 374 -14.20 13.77 22.17
N GLU A 375 -13.57 14.92 21.88
CA GLU A 375 -13.59 16.08 22.75
C GLU A 375 -14.96 16.73 22.83
N GLU A 376 -15.31 17.35 23.96
CA GLU A 376 -16.57 18.04 24.13
C GLU A 376 -16.62 19.28 23.23
N LEU A 377 -17.69 19.41 22.47
CA LEU A 377 -17.94 20.60 21.64
C LEU A 377 -18.70 21.67 22.46
N PRO A 378 -18.36 22.96 22.28
CA PRO A 378 -19.16 24.05 22.83
C PRO A 378 -20.62 23.96 22.38
N GLU A 379 -21.53 24.47 23.21
CA GLU A 379 -22.96 24.48 22.89
C GLU A 379 -23.23 25.26 21.59
N GLY A 380 -23.94 24.62 20.66
CA GLY A 380 -24.23 25.20 19.34
C GLY A 380 -23.10 25.09 18.30
N ALA A 381 -21.91 24.61 18.67
CA ALA A 381 -20.80 24.42 17.74
C ALA A 381 -20.92 23.10 16.96
N SER A 382 -20.34 23.08 15.77
CA SER A 382 -20.17 21.89 14.94
C SER A 382 -18.73 21.66 14.56
N LEU A 383 -18.33 20.37 14.48
CA LEU A 383 -17.04 19.91 13.95
C LEU A 383 -17.26 19.09 12.69
N ALA A 384 -16.61 19.48 11.60
CA ALA A 384 -16.65 18.76 10.34
C ALA A 384 -15.26 18.29 9.94
N GLY A 385 -14.99 16.99 9.94
CA GLY A 385 -13.75 16.41 9.43
C GLY A 385 -13.82 16.20 7.92
N PHE A 386 -12.92 16.85 7.19
CA PHE A 386 -12.78 16.70 5.75
C PHE A 386 -11.66 15.72 5.44
N CYS A 387 -11.97 14.59 4.84
CA CYS A 387 -11.05 13.49 4.61
C CYS A 387 -11.37 12.71 3.34
N LEU A 388 -10.44 11.85 2.92
CA LEU A 388 -10.63 10.98 1.77
C LEU A 388 -11.19 9.62 2.18
N SER A 389 -10.68 9.03 3.25
CA SER A 389 -11.11 7.73 3.76
C SER A 389 -10.70 7.56 5.21
N LEU A 390 -11.54 6.90 6.01
CA LEU A 390 -11.18 6.50 7.37
C LEU A 390 -10.05 5.46 7.40
N ILE A 391 -9.89 4.67 6.33
CA ILE A 391 -8.81 3.66 6.23
C ILE A 391 -7.43 4.33 6.17
N HIS A 392 -7.35 5.57 5.70
CA HIS A 392 -6.10 6.33 5.65
C HIS A 392 -5.89 7.24 6.87
N ILE A 393 -6.85 7.27 7.78
CA ILE A 393 -6.76 7.92 9.07
C ILE A 393 -6.50 6.84 10.13
#